data_435f96cc3116fef870af3097980fd64c
#
_entry.id   435f96cc3116fef870af3097980fd64c
#
_cell.length_a   1.000
_cell.length_b   1.000
_cell.length_c   1.000
_cell.angle_alpha   90.00
_cell.angle_beta   90.00
_cell.angle_gamma   90.00
#
_symmetry.space_group_name_H-M   'P 1'
#
loop_
_entity.id
_entity.type
_entity.pdbx_description
1 polymer ?
#
loop_
_entity_poly.entity_id
_entity_poly.type
_entity_poly.pdbx_seq_one_letter_code
_entity_poly.pdbx_strand_id
1 'polypeptide(L)'
;ANSVVGVTVLLAVLVLRQADFGIKTSHGLLSIMGIYAILIAGPRLSNMVPPFAAFLINIVCIMLLMIMGCHNVIMYNHSTFVLGYLLLQGYDVTGQDYVLRVIGLLCGMVICMIIFYKNQKNRPYKRTFQDLFYEFNINSARNRWYIKLTFIVSSAMLVMNLLNIPRAMWIGIACMSVCLPFSKDIEGRAGKRGAFNIVGCLIFSIMYIVLPKSMYPYIGMIGGIGVGYSAGYSWQTVFNTFGALSIAAELFG
;
A
#
# COMPACT_ATOMS: atom_id res chain seq x y z
N ALA A 1 17.46 -3.78 10.76
CA ALA A 1 17.41 -3.33 9.38
C ALA A 1 15.99 -2.96 8.99
N ASN A 2 15.84 -1.91 8.22
CA ASN A 2 14.54 -1.32 7.87
C ASN A 2 13.90 -2.10 6.70
N SER A 3 13.52 -3.37 6.93
CA SER A 3 12.96 -4.29 5.93
C SER A 3 11.74 -3.73 5.18
N VAL A 4 10.95 -2.89 5.86
CA VAL A 4 9.77 -2.24 5.28
C VAL A 4 10.13 -1.33 4.10
N VAL A 5 11.29 -0.66 4.15
CA VAL A 5 11.78 0.13 3.01
C VAL A 5 12.04 -0.76 1.80
N GLY A 6 12.70 -1.90 2.03
CA GLY A 6 12.97 -2.88 0.97
C GLY A 6 11.68 -3.37 0.31
N VAL A 7 10.68 -3.73 1.11
CA VAL A 7 9.36 -4.16 0.61
C VAL A 7 8.66 -3.04 -0.18
N THR A 8 8.63 -1.82 0.35
CA THR A 8 8.00 -0.67 -0.31
C THR A 8 8.66 -0.36 -1.66
N VAL A 9 9.99 -0.34 -1.71
CA VAL A 9 10.76 -0.08 -2.94
C VAL A 9 10.58 -1.22 -3.94
N LEU A 10 10.64 -2.49 -3.49
CA LEU A 10 10.46 -3.65 -4.35
C LEU A 10 9.09 -3.63 -5.03
N LEU A 11 8.03 -3.39 -4.26
CA LEU A 11 6.67 -3.29 -4.81
C LEU A 11 6.55 -2.15 -5.82
N ALA A 12 7.13 -0.98 -5.52
CA ALA A 12 7.14 0.15 -6.45
C ALA A 12 7.90 -0.17 -7.75
N VAL A 13 9.05 -0.83 -7.67
CA VAL A 13 9.84 -1.28 -8.83
C VAL A 13 9.04 -2.24 -9.70
N LEU A 14 8.40 -3.25 -9.08
CA LEU A 14 7.62 -4.25 -9.80
C LEU A 14 6.44 -3.61 -10.54
N VAL A 15 5.72 -2.70 -9.89
CA VAL A 15 4.59 -2.01 -10.50
C VAL A 15 5.06 -1.05 -11.59
N LEU A 16 6.05 -0.19 -11.34
CA LEU A 16 6.52 0.81 -12.31
C LEU A 16 7.23 0.22 -13.53
N ARG A 17 7.55 -1.07 -13.49
CA ARG A 17 8.01 -1.81 -14.67
C ARG A 17 6.93 -1.89 -15.76
N GLN A 18 5.65 -1.96 -15.39
CA GLN A 18 4.53 -2.15 -16.31
C GLN A 18 3.55 -0.98 -16.28
N ALA A 19 3.29 -0.42 -15.11
CA ALA A 19 2.31 0.63 -14.91
C ALA A 19 2.83 2.00 -15.35
N ASP A 20 1.92 2.80 -15.87
CA ASP A 20 2.15 4.22 -16.18
C ASP A 20 1.16 5.11 -15.42
N PHE A 21 1.42 6.40 -15.46
CA PHE A 21 0.55 7.41 -14.83
C PHE A 21 -0.36 8.12 -15.86
N GLY A 22 -0.33 7.74 -17.12
CA GLY A 22 -1.12 8.38 -18.18
C GLY A 22 -0.71 9.80 -18.53
N ILE A 23 0.51 10.22 -18.17
CA ILE A 23 1.10 11.55 -18.39
C ILE A 23 2.46 11.44 -19.07
N LYS A 24 3.00 12.57 -19.57
CA LYS A 24 4.34 12.62 -20.17
C LYS A 24 5.38 12.02 -19.23
N THR A 25 6.33 11.28 -19.76
CA THR A 25 7.34 10.56 -18.98
C THR A 25 8.12 11.48 -18.01
N SER A 26 8.51 12.69 -18.45
CA SER A 26 9.18 13.66 -17.59
C SER A 26 8.31 14.11 -16.40
N HIS A 27 7.01 14.29 -16.63
CA HIS A 27 6.05 14.62 -15.59
C HIS A 27 5.71 13.39 -14.69
N GLY A 28 5.82 12.17 -15.24
CA GLY A 28 5.74 10.94 -14.47
C GLY A 28 6.90 10.80 -13.46
N LEU A 29 8.11 11.24 -13.83
CA LEU A 29 9.23 11.32 -12.89
C LEU A 29 8.94 12.29 -11.75
N LEU A 30 8.32 13.44 -12.04
CA LEU A 30 7.89 14.39 -11.01
C LEU A 30 6.84 13.77 -10.06
N SER A 31 5.90 12.98 -10.60
CA SER A 31 4.94 12.21 -9.78
C SER A 31 5.65 11.25 -8.84
N ILE A 32 6.66 10.51 -9.32
CA ILE A 32 7.45 9.60 -8.48
C ILE A 32 8.14 10.37 -7.35
N MET A 33 8.75 11.52 -7.65
CA MET A 33 9.36 12.37 -6.62
C MET A 33 8.35 12.80 -5.56
N GLY A 34 7.16 13.26 -5.98
CA GLY A 34 6.08 13.64 -5.07
C GLY A 34 5.58 12.47 -4.22
N ILE A 35 5.40 11.29 -4.82
CA ILE A 35 5.00 10.06 -4.11
C ILE A 35 6.04 9.72 -3.03
N TYR A 36 7.32 9.70 -3.38
CA TYR A 36 8.37 9.37 -2.40
C TYR A 36 8.53 10.45 -1.32
N ALA A 37 8.33 11.73 -1.64
CA ALA A 37 8.28 12.79 -0.63
C ALA A 37 7.17 12.54 0.40
N ILE A 38 5.98 12.12 -0.06
CA ILE A 38 4.87 11.74 0.83
C ILE A 38 5.22 10.49 1.64
N LEU A 39 5.80 9.46 1.04
CA LEU A 39 6.20 8.23 1.73
C LEU A 39 7.27 8.49 2.81
N ILE A 40 8.13 9.48 2.62
CA ILE A 40 9.14 9.90 3.62
C ILE A 40 8.46 10.68 4.74
N ALA A 41 7.77 11.77 4.41
CA ALA A 41 7.30 12.72 5.41
C ALA A 41 5.95 12.33 6.05
N GLY A 42 5.00 11.87 5.25
CA GLY A 42 3.61 11.66 5.67
C GLY A 42 3.45 10.67 6.83
N PRO A 43 3.99 9.43 6.75
CA PRO A 43 3.90 8.45 7.82
C PRO A 43 4.49 8.97 9.13
N ARG A 44 5.64 9.64 9.06
CA ARG A 44 6.32 10.20 10.23
C ARG A 44 5.51 11.32 10.86
N LEU A 45 5.03 12.29 10.07
CA LEU A 45 4.19 13.39 10.55
C LEU A 45 2.91 12.88 11.20
N SER A 46 2.27 11.87 10.58
CA SER A 46 1.05 11.27 11.13
C SER A 46 1.28 10.61 12.49
N ASN A 47 2.46 10.01 12.73
CA ASN A 47 2.77 9.35 13.99
C ASN A 47 3.22 10.34 15.10
N MET A 48 3.55 11.58 14.74
CA MET A 48 4.00 12.60 15.72
C MET A 48 2.86 13.44 16.31
N VAL A 49 1.64 13.29 15.82
CA VAL A 49 0.50 14.15 16.18
C VAL A 49 -0.65 13.35 16.79
N PRO A 50 -1.59 14.02 17.50
CA PRO A 50 -2.78 13.37 18.04
C PRO A 50 -3.64 12.71 16.97
N PRO A 51 -4.49 11.70 17.32
CA PRO A 51 -5.25 10.89 16.34
C PRO A 51 -6.08 11.67 15.33
N PHE A 52 -6.73 12.77 15.74
CA PHE A 52 -7.52 13.61 14.82
C PHE A 52 -6.65 14.38 13.83
N ALA A 53 -5.49 14.90 14.26
CA ALA A 53 -4.55 15.55 13.36
C ALA A 53 -3.91 14.52 12.42
N ALA A 54 -3.58 13.33 12.91
CA ALA A 54 -3.13 12.21 12.09
C ALA A 54 -4.14 11.81 11.01
N PHE A 55 -5.43 11.81 11.34
CA PHE A 55 -6.51 11.56 10.39
C PHE A 55 -6.50 12.57 9.24
N LEU A 56 -6.35 13.86 9.52
CA LEU A 56 -6.27 14.88 8.47
C LEU A 56 -5.03 14.73 7.61
N ILE A 57 -3.88 14.43 8.21
CA ILE A 57 -2.64 14.15 7.47
C ILE A 57 -2.82 12.92 6.57
N ASN A 58 -3.42 11.85 7.07
CA ASN A 58 -3.69 10.64 6.29
C ASN A 58 -4.62 10.93 5.11
N ILE A 59 -5.68 11.73 5.30
CA ILE A 59 -6.56 12.15 4.21
C ILE A 59 -5.76 12.87 3.13
N VAL A 60 -4.96 13.86 3.49
CA VAL A 60 -4.19 14.64 2.52
C VAL A 60 -3.16 13.75 1.81
N CYS A 61 -2.38 12.98 2.56
CA CYS A 61 -1.32 12.15 2.00
C CYS A 61 -1.88 11.05 1.08
N ILE A 62 -2.90 10.30 1.52
CA ILE A 62 -3.50 9.24 0.72
C ILE A 62 -4.18 9.82 -0.53
N MET A 63 -4.90 10.96 -0.39
CA MET A 63 -5.51 11.62 -1.54
C MET A 63 -4.47 12.03 -2.58
N LEU A 64 -3.35 12.63 -2.16
CA LEU A 64 -2.27 13.01 -3.06
C LEU A 64 -1.62 11.79 -3.73
N LEU A 65 -1.40 10.69 -2.99
CA LEU A 65 -0.91 9.43 -3.55
C LEU A 65 -1.86 8.88 -4.63
N MET A 66 -3.17 8.97 -4.39
CA MET A 66 -4.19 8.53 -5.36
C MET A 66 -4.18 9.41 -6.62
N ILE A 67 -4.13 10.73 -6.47
CA ILE A 67 -4.13 11.66 -7.61
C ILE A 67 -2.87 11.48 -8.45
N MET A 68 -1.69 11.44 -7.82
CA MET A 68 -0.41 11.37 -8.53
C MET A 68 -0.10 9.99 -9.10
N GLY A 69 -0.50 8.91 -8.39
CA GLY A 69 -0.10 7.56 -8.72
C GLY A 69 -1.14 6.71 -9.45
N CYS A 70 -2.45 7.07 -9.37
CA CYS A 70 -3.54 6.19 -9.77
C CYS A 70 -4.39 6.71 -10.93
N HIS A 71 -3.87 7.68 -11.71
CA HIS A 71 -4.62 8.24 -12.85
C HIS A 71 -5.08 7.15 -13.83
N ASN A 72 -4.20 6.19 -14.14
CA ASN A 72 -4.58 4.98 -14.87
C ASN A 72 -5.14 3.94 -13.89
N VAL A 73 -6.46 3.95 -13.71
CA VAL A 73 -7.17 3.14 -12.71
C VAL A 73 -6.97 1.62 -12.92
N ILE A 74 -6.78 1.18 -14.18
CA ILE A 74 -6.61 -0.23 -14.53
C ILE A 74 -5.33 -0.82 -13.95
N MET A 75 -4.32 0.01 -13.71
CA MET A 75 -3.01 -0.44 -13.20
C MET A 75 -3.00 -0.75 -11.70
N TYR A 76 -4.06 -0.42 -10.97
CA TYR A 76 -4.19 -0.68 -9.52
C TYR A 76 -3.01 -0.17 -8.67
N ASN A 77 -2.37 0.93 -9.06
CA ASN A 77 -1.18 1.48 -8.40
C ASN A 77 -1.38 1.82 -6.92
N HIS A 78 -2.63 2.04 -6.48
CA HIS A 78 -2.96 2.25 -5.07
C HIS A 78 -2.51 1.08 -4.18
N SER A 79 -2.58 -0.15 -4.67
CA SER A 79 -2.12 -1.34 -3.95
C SER A 79 -0.61 -1.34 -3.65
N THR A 80 0.12 -0.41 -4.21
CA THR A 80 1.55 -0.23 -3.97
C THR A 80 1.83 1.04 -3.18
N PHE A 81 1.35 2.19 -3.63
CA PHE A 81 1.71 3.46 -3.00
C PHE A 81 0.98 3.69 -1.68
N VAL A 82 -0.32 3.39 -1.61
CA VAL A 82 -1.07 3.48 -0.35
C VAL A 82 -0.63 2.38 0.62
N LEU A 83 -0.37 1.15 0.12
CA LEU A 83 0.19 0.08 0.94
C LEU A 83 1.54 0.48 1.53
N GLY A 84 2.44 1.01 0.71
CA GLY A 84 3.75 1.50 1.18
C GLY A 84 3.61 2.55 2.27
N TYR A 85 2.69 3.51 2.10
CA TYR A 85 2.38 4.52 3.10
C TYR A 85 1.94 3.91 4.44
N LEU A 86 0.98 2.98 4.40
CA LEU A 86 0.45 2.31 5.59
C LEU A 86 1.50 1.45 6.29
N LEU A 87 2.34 0.75 5.53
CA LEU A 87 3.45 -0.04 6.08
C LEU A 87 4.48 0.87 6.78
N LEU A 88 4.87 1.97 6.15
CA LEU A 88 5.83 2.91 6.73
C LEU A 88 5.28 3.61 7.97
N GLN A 89 3.97 3.86 8.02
CA GLN A 89 3.28 4.41 9.20
C GLN A 89 3.19 3.39 10.33
N GLY A 90 2.80 2.15 10.03
CA GLY A 90 2.62 1.10 11.03
C GLY A 90 3.91 0.55 11.62
N TYR A 91 5.03 0.64 10.89
CA TYR A 91 6.37 0.28 11.36
C TYR A 91 7.22 1.55 11.52
N ASP A 92 6.80 2.45 12.39
CA ASP A 92 7.52 3.70 12.63
C ASP A 92 8.92 3.45 13.21
N VAL A 93 9.84 4.33 12.86
CA VAL A 93 11.22 4.34 13.36
C VAL A 93 11.64 5.77 13.66
N THR A 94 12.60 5.91 14.58
CA THR A 94 13.08 7.22 15.06
C THR A 94 14.60 7.30 15.02
N GLY A 95 15.16 8.49 15.20
CA GLY A 95 16.60 8.70 15.30
C GLY A 95 17.35 8.25 14.04
N GLN A 96 18.43 7.49 14.21
CA GLN A 96 19.29 7.02 13.11
C GLN A 96 18.55 6.06 12.17
N ASP A 97 17.65 5.24 12.67
CA ASP A 97 16.85 4.33 11.83
C ASP A 97 15.94 5.08 10.87
N TYR A 98 15.44 6.26 11.29
CA TYR A 98 14.68 7.12 10.38
C TYR A 98 15.57 7.73 9.30
N VAL A 99 16.79 8.15 9.63
CA VAL A 99 17.76 8.64 8.63
C VAL A 99 18.07 7.55 7.59
N LEU A 100 18.33 6.32 8.06
CA LEU A 100 18.56 5.17 7.16
C LEU A 100 17.33 4.87 6.30
N ARG A 101 16.13 5.02 6.85
CA ARG A 101 14.87 4.90 6.11
C ARG A 101 14.77 5.93 4.99
N VAL A 102 15.06 7.19 5.28
CA VAL A 102 15.07 8.28 4.30
C VAL A 102 16.06 8.00 3.17
N ILE A 103 17.29 7.63 3.52
CA ILE A 103 18.33 7.27 2.52
C ILE A 103 17.85 6.10 1.66
N GLY A 104 17.32 5.04 2.26
CA GLY A 104 16.81 3.88 1.53
C GLY A 104 15.66 4.22 0.59
N LEU A 105 14.72 5.09 1.00
CA LEU A 105 13.62 5.56 0.16
C LEU A 105 14.12 6.47 -0.97
N LEU A 106 15.11 7.34 -0.71
CA LEU A 106 15.71 8.17 -1.76
C LEU A 106 16.45 7.32 -2.80
N CYS A 107 17.23 6.32 -2.38
CA CYS A 107 17.84 5.36 -3.29
C CYS A 107 16.77 4.59 -4.09
N GLY A 108 15.72 4.14 -3.43
CA GLY A 108 14.58 3.49 -4.06
C GLY A 108 13.87 4.39 -5.08
N MET A 109 13.68 5.67 -4.76
CA MET A 109 13.14 6.66 -5.69
C MET A 109 13.96 6.75 -6.98
N VAL A 110 15.28 6.87 -6.86
CA VAL A 110 16.18 6.94 -8.03
C VAL A 110 16.07 5.68 -8.89
N ILE A 111 16.06 4.50 -8.27
CA ILE A 111 15.90 3.21 -8.97
C ILE A 111 14.54 3.18 -9.70
N CYS A 112 13.46 3.55 -9.02
CA CYS A 112 12.12 3.63 -9.60
C CYS A 112 12.06 4.61 -10.78
N MET A 113 12.69 5.78 -10.67
CA MET A 113 12.73 6.76 -11.75
C MET A 113 13.48 6.23 -12.98
N ILE A 114 14.61 5.53 -12.78
CA ILE A 114 15.37 4.92 -13.89
C ILE A 114 14.54 3.84 -14.58
N ILE A 115 13.90 2.95 -13.83
CA ILE A 115 13.07 1.88 -14.37
C ILE A 115 11.86 2.44 -15.11
N PHE A 116 11.16 3.39 -14.50
CA PHE A 116 10.02 4.06 -15.11
C PHE A 116 10.42 4.75 -16.42
N TYR A 117 11.51 5.53 -16.40
CA TYR A 117 11.99 6.22 -17.60
C TYR A 117 12.32 5.22 -18.73
N LYS A 118 13.07 4.16 -18.42
CA LYS A 118 13.44 3.14 -19.43
C LYS A 118 12.20 2.50 -20.08
N ASN A 119 11.16 2.22 -19.30
CA ASN A 119 9.98 1.51 -19.79
C ASN A 119 8.94 2.43 -20.43
N GLN A 120 8.88 3.71 -20.03
CA GLN A 120 7.80 4.63 -20.45
C GLN A 120 8.28 5.75 -21.39
N LYS A 121 9.58 5.86 -21.71
CA LYS A 121 10.13 6.96 -22.53
C LYS A 121 9.49 7.13 -23.92
N ASN A 122 8.94 6.06 -24.47
CA ASN A 122 8.35 6.07 -25.81
C ASN A 122 6.81 6.21 -25.80
N ARG A 123 6.18 6.42 -24.64
CA ARG A 123 4.72 6.57 -24.55
C ARG A 123 4.27 7.94 -25.05
N PRO A 124 3.28 8.00 -25.97
CA PRO A 124 2.85 9.23 -26.65
C PRO A 124 1.85 10.03 -25.80
N TYR A 125 2.04 10.12 -24.49
CA TYR A 125 1.14 10.91 -23.63
C TYR A 125 1.39 12.42 -23.79
N LYS A 126 0.30 13.18 -23.88
CA LYS A 126 0.34 14.66 -23.99
C LYS A 126 0.06 15.35 -22.66
N ARG A 127 -0.61 14.66 -21.70
CA ARG A 127 -0.97 15.21 -20.41
C ARG A 127 0.24 15.58 -19.57
N THR A 128 0.09 16.62 -18.76
CA THR A 128 1.12 17.13 -17.84
C THR A 128 0.81 16.71 -16.40
N PHE A 129 1.74 16.95 -15.49
CA PHE A 129 1.54 16.72 -14.05
C PHE A 129 0.40 17.59 -13.50
N GLN A 130 0.26 18.81 -13.97
CA GLN A 130 -0.80 19.74 -13.54
C GLN A 130 -2.18 19.22 -13.94
N ASP A 131 -2.31 18.57 -15.09
CA ASP A 131 -3.58 18.04 -15.57
C ASP A 131 -4.16 16.99 -14.62
N LEU A 132 -3.33 16.28 -13.84
CA LEU A 132 -3.78 15.33 -12.80
C LEU A 132 -4.66 16.02 -11.75
N PHE A 133 -4.37 17.27 -11.44
CA PHE A 133 -5.11 18.07 -10.45
C PHE A 133 -6.25 18.85 -11.10
N TYR A 134 -6.07 19.39 -12.29
CA TYR A 134 -7.13 20.12 -13.02
C TYR A 134 -8.27 19.18 -13.47
N GLU A 135 -7.96 17.95 -13.85
CA GLU A 135 -8.96 16.94 -14.19
C GLU A 135 -9.71 16.37 -12.97
N PHE A 136 -9.43 16.88 -11.76
CA PHE A 136 -10.14 16.44 -10.56
C PHE A 136 -11.58 16.94 -10.58
N ASN A 137 -12.51 16.01 -10.85
CA ASN A 137 -13.94 16.26 -10.88
C ASN A 137 -14.65 15.23 -9.99
N ILE A 138 -15.36 15.71 -8.98
CA ILE A 138 -16.08 14.88 -8.00
C ILE A 138 -17.10 13.95 -8.68
N ASN A 139 -17.66 14.35 -9.82
CA ASN A 139 -18.65 13.57 -10.56
C ASN A 139 -18.04 12.38 -11.32
N SER A 140 -16.71 12.35 -11.52
CA SER A 140 -16.06 11.22 -12.19
C SER A 140 -16.02 9.99 -11.29
N ALA A 141 -16.23 8.80 -11.86
CA ALA A 141 -16.18 7.53 -11.12
C ALA A 141 -14.79 7.31 -10.48
N ARG A 142 -13.71 7.72 -11.18
CA ARG A 142 -12.33 7.67 -10.69
C ARG A 142 -12.14 8.50 -9.42
N ASN A 143 -12.55 9.75 -9.43
CA ASN A 143 -12.32 10.64 -8.29
C ASN A 143 -13.25 10.33 -7.12
N ARG A 144 -14.47 9.85 -7.37
CA ARG A 144 -15.34 9.28 -6.32
C ARG A 144 -14.67 8.08 -5.63
N TRP A 145 -13.98 7.23 -6.39
CA TRP A 145 -13.24 6.14 -5.80
C TRP A 145 -12.04 6.65 -4.97
N TYR A 146 -11.30 7.67 -5.43
CA TYR A 146 -10.23 8.29 -4.64
C TYR A 146 -10.73 8.79 -3.28
N ILE A 147 -11.82 9.57 -3.29
CA ILE A 147 -12.43 10.12 -2.07
C ILE A 147 -12.87 8.98 -1.15
N LYS A 148 -13.58 7.99 -1.70
CA LYS A 148 -14.10 6.85 -0.93
C LYS A 148 -12.98 6.05 -0.27
N LEU A 149 -11.95 5.68 -1.03
CA LEU A 149 -10.82 4.91 -0.51
C LEU A 149 -10.07 5.71 0.57
N THR A 150 -9.74 6.96 0.28
CA THR A 150 -9.05 7.86 1.22
C THR A 150 -9.81 7.98 2.52
N PHE A 151 -11.10 8.26 2.45
CA PHE A 151 -11.94 8.45 3.65
C PHE A 151 -12.06 7.16 4.46
N ILE A 152 -12.34 6.03 3.81
CA ILE A 152 -12.49 4.73 4.50
C ILE A 152 -11.19 4.32 5.19
N VAL A 153 -10.05 4.40 4.49
CA VAL A 153 -8.76 4.01 5.06
C VAL A 153 -8.38 4.92 6.23
N SER A 154 -8.50 6.24 6.04
CA SER A 154 -8.14 7.22 7.09
C SER A 154 -9.05 7.11 8.30
N SER A 155 -10.36 6.89 8.11
CA SER A 155 -11.32 6.71 9.21
C SER A 155 -11.06 5.40 9.97
N ALA A 156 -10.74 4.32 9.27
CA ALA A 156 -10.38 3.05 9.90
C ALA A 156 -9.11 3.21 10.77
N MET A 157 -8.10 3.93 10.27
CA MET A 157 -6.89 4.23 11.03
C MET A 157 -7.19 5.10 12.26
N LEU A 158 -8.06 6.12 12.12
CA LEU A 158 -8.49 6.96 13.24
C LEU A 158 -9.15 6.15 14.36
N VAL A 159 -10.14 5.32 14.00
CA VAL A 159 -10.86 4.47 14.98
C VAL A 159 -9.88 3.57 15.72
N MET A 160 -8.95 2.93 15.02
CA MET A 160 -7.96 2.06 15.65
C MET A 160 -7.01 2.82 16.57
N ASN A 161 -6.58 4.02 16.16
CA ASN A 161 -5.72 4.87 16.97
C ASN A 161 -6.45 5.35 18.25
N LEU A 162 -7.73 5.71 18.13
CA LEU A 162 -8.56 6.10 19.29
C LEU A 162 -8.77 4.95 20.28
N LEU A 163 -8.90 3.73 19.77
CA LEU A 163 -9.03 2.51 20.58
C LEU A 163 -7.69 1.98 21.09
N ASN A 164 -6.57 2.65 20.77
CA ASN A 164 -5.20 2.22 21.07
C ASN A 164 -4.90 0.77 20.62
N ILE A 165 -5.51 0.35 19.50
CA ILE A 165 -5.25 -0.98 18.94
C ILE A 165 -3.90 -0.96 18.24
N PRO A 166 -2.97 -1.82 18.64
CA PRO A 166 -1.65 -1.88 18.02
C PRO A 166 -1.77 -2.26 16.53
N ARG A 167 -0.92 -1.64 15.70
CA ARG A 167 -0.82 -1.96 14.26
C ARG A 167 -2.10 -1.71 13.45
N ALA A 168 -2.71 -0.56 13.70
CA ALA A 168 -3.87 -0.04 12.96
C ALA A 168 -3.74 -0.16 11.43
N MET A 169 -2.51 -0.16 10.90
CA MET A 169 -2.22 -0.30 9.47
C MET A 169 -2.85 -1.52 8.82
N TRP A 170 -2.97 -2.67 9.53
CA TRP A 170 -3.54 -3.89 8.96
C TRP A 170 -5.01 -3.72 8.59
N ILE A 171 -5.75 -2.93 9.37
CA ILE A 171 -7.14 -2.57 9.04
C ILE A 171 -7.18 -1.62 7.85
N GLY A 172 -6.27 -0.63 7.81
CA GLY A 172 -6.12 0.24 6.64
C GLY A 172 -5.86 -0.55 5.36
N ILE A 173 -4.95 -1.53 5.40
CA ILE A 173 -4.65 -2.44 4.29
C ILE A 173 -5.87 -3.29 3.91
N ALA A 174 -6.61 -3.79 4.90
CA ALA A 174 -7.84 -4.54 4.66
C ALA A 174 -8.89 -3.67 3.95
N CYS A 175 -9.14 -2.47 4.43
CA CYS A 175 -10.07 -1.51 3.84
C CYS A 175 -9.67 -1.16 2.39
N MET A 176 -8.38 -0.87 2.17
CA MET A 176 -7.85 -0.59 0.83
C MET A 176 -8.14 -1.74 -0.15
N SER A 177 -7.96 -2.99 0.26
CA SER A 177 -8.15 -4.16 -0.61
C SER A 177 -9.62 -4.45 -0.96
N VAL A 178 -10.54 -3.96 -0.14
CA VAL A 178 -11.99 -4.09 -0.39
C VAL A 178 -12.48 -2.96 -1.30
N CYS A 179 -11.90 -1.76 -1.18
CA CYS A 179 -12.31 -0.57 -1.93
C CYS A 179 -11.68 -0.50 -3.32
N LEU A 180 -12.01 -1.44 -4.21
CA LEU A 180 -11.55 -1.43 -5.60
C LEU A 180 -12.38 -0.49 -6.48
N PRO A 181 -11.77 0.09 -7.54
CA PRO A 181 -12.42 1.09 -8.39
C PRO A 181 -13.63 0.56 -9.17
N PHE A 182 -13.59 -0.70 -9.56
CA PHE A 182 -14.63 -1.35 -10.37
C PHE A 182 -15.51 -2.32 -9.60
N SER A 183 -15.33 -2.45 -8.29
CA SER A 183 -16.14 -3.35 -7.47
C SER A 183 -17.48 -2.70 -7.16
N LYS A 184 -18.57 -3.32 -7.64
CA LYS A 184 -19.95 -2.97 -7.26
C LYS A 184 -20.35 -3.61 -5.93
N ASP A 185 -19.68 -4.69 -5.53
CA ASP A 185 -20.01 -5.51 -4.35
C ASP A 185 -18.93 -5.36 -3.28
N ILE A 186 -18.93 -4.21 -2.60
CA ILE A 186 -17.99 -3.97 -1.49
C ILE A 186 -18.37 -4.79 -0.26
N GLU A 187 -19.66 -4.93 0.02
CA GLU A 187 -20.17 -5.67 1.18
C GLU A 187 -19.83 -7.16 1.07
N GLY A 188 -20.08 -7.76 -0.09
CA GLY A 188 -19.70 -9.14 -0.35
C GLY A 188 -18.18 -9.38 -0.29
N ARG A 189 -17.37 -8.41 -0.75
CA ARG A 189 -15.90 -8.50 -0.60
C ARG A 189 -15.47 -8.35 0.86
N ALA A 190 -16.08 -7.46 1.62
CA ALA A 190 -15.80 -7.30 3.05
C ALA A 190 -16.14 -8.57 3.83
N GLY A 191 -17.33 -9.16 3.57
CA GLY A 191 -17.73 -10.43 4.18
C GLY A 191 -16.80 -11.58 3.82
N LYS A 192 -16.44 -11.73 2.54
CA LYS A 192 -15.46 -12.73 2.09
C LYS A 192 -14.10 -12.52 2.75
N ARG A 193 -13.63 -11.26 2.87
CA ARG A 193 -12.36 -10.99 3.53
C ARG A 193 -12.39 -11.39 5.00
N GLY A 194 -13.46 -11.06 5.74
CA GLY A 194 -13.62 -11.48 7.14
C GLY A 194 -13.57 -12.97 7.30
N ALA A 195 -14.45 -13.67 6.58
CA ALA A 195 -14.55 -15.14 6.66
C ALA A 195 -13.24 -15.86 6.27
N PHE A 196 -12.64 -15.47 5.15
CA PHE A 196 -11.43 -16.13 4.64
C PHE A 196 -10.14 -15.70 5.38
N ASN A 197 -10.13 -14.56 6.07
CA ASN A 197 -9.07 -14.26 7.04
C ASN A 197 -9.11 -15.25 8.22
N ILE A 198 -10.31 -15.55 8.74
CA ILE A 198 -10.47 -16.54 9.82
C ILE A 198 -9.95 -17.91 9.35
N VAL A 199 -10.34 -18.35 8.16
CA VAL A 199 -9.84 -19.60 7.56
C VAL A 199 -8.31 -19.56 7.44
N GLY A 200 -7.75 -18.46 6.95
CA GLY A 200 -6.30 -18.25 6.85
C GLY A 200 -5.59 -18.33 8.19
N CYS A 201 -6.15 -17.71 9.22
CA CYS A 201 -5.62 -17.79 10.58
C CYS A 201 -5.61 -19.22 11.11
N LEU A 202 -6.70 -19.97 10.92
CA LEU A 202 -6.78 -21.36 11.36
C LEU A 202 -5.75 -22.24 10.66
N ILE A 203 -5.64 -22.16 9.35
CA ILE A 203 -4.66 -22.94 8.59
C ILE A 203 -3.23 -22.56 9.01
N PHE A 204 -2.93 -21.25 9.13
CA PHE A 204 -1.63 -20.78 9.60
C PHE A 204 -1.30 -21.34 10.99
N SER A 205 -2.25 -21.29 11.93
CA SER A 205 -2.06 -21.80 13.29
C SER A 205 -1.74 -23.29 13.29
N ILE A 206 -2.45 -24.08 12.48
CA ILE A 206 -2.16 -25.50 12.32
C ILE A 206 -0.75 -25.72 11.76
N MET A 207 -0.38 -25.00 10.70
CA MET A 207 0.95 -25.10 10.12
C MET A 207 2.05 -24.69 11.12
N TYR A 208 1.80 -23.65 11.92
CA TYR A 208 2.75 -23.15 12.91
C TYR A 208 2.97 -24.14 14.07
N ILE A 209 1.95 -24.94 14.43
CA ILE A 209 2.05 -25.96 15.47
C ILE A 209 2.70 -27.25 14.94
N VAL A 210 2.38 -27.64 13.71
CA VAL A 210 2.79 -28.95 13.15
C VAL A 210 4.19 -28.90 12.53
N LEU A 211 4.55 -27.77 11.91
CA LEU A 211 5.83 -27.64 11.20
C LEU A 211 6.99 -27.32 12.15
N PRO A 212 8.19 -27.85 11.90
CA PRO A 212 9.38 -27.48 12.64
C PRO A 212 9.76 -26.02 12.38
N LYS A 213 10.38 -25.35 13.38
CA LYS A 213 10.74 -23.92 13.31
C LYS A 213 11.56 -23.55 12.08
N SER A 214 12.38 -24.47 11.57
CA SER A 214 13.16 -24.27 10.34
C SER A 214 12.30 -24.03 9.09
N MET A 215 11.02 -24.40 9.10
CA MET A 215 10.10 -24.27 7.98
C MET A 215 9.23 -22.99 8.04
N TYR A 216 9.24 -22.25 9.13
CA TYR A 216 8.40 -21.05 9.30
C TYR A 216 8.62 -19.98 8.22
N PRO A 217 9.84 -19.67 7.75
CA PRO A 217 10.03 -18.70 6.67
C PRO A 217 9.34 -19.10 5.36
N TYR A 218 9.17 -20.40 5.12
CA TYR A 218 8.50 -20.91 3.91
C TYR A 218 6.99 -20.67 3.93
N ILE A 219 6.37 -20.53 5.11
CA ILE A 219 4.92 -20.23 5.21
C ILE A 219 4.63 -18.87 4.58
N GLY A 220 5.45 -17.86 4.88
CA GLY A 220 5.35 -16.53 4.27
C GLY A 220 5.58 -16.55 2.76
N MET A 221 6.55 -17.37 2.30
CA MET A 221 6.82 -17.55 0.87
C MET A 221 5.63 -18.20 0.15
N ILE A 222 5.03 -19.26 0.73
CA ILE A 222 3.81 -19.90 0.22
C ILE A 222 2.68 -18.89 0.16
N GLY A 223 2.54 -18.02 1.18
CA GLY A 223 1.58 -16.92 1.17
C GLY A 223 1.77 -15.99 -0.02
N GLY A 224 2.98 -15.51 -0.26
CA GLY A 224 3.30 -14.63 -1.40
C GLY A 224 3.03 -15.26 -2.76
N ILE A 225 3.48 -16.50 -2.95
CA ILE A 225 3.23 -17.28 -4.18
C ILE A 225 1.73 -17.52 -4.35
N GLY A 226 1.05 -17.96 -3.29
CA GLY A 226 -0.38 -18.26 -3.30
C GLY A 226 -1.23 -17.04 -3.70
N VAL A 227 -0.89 -15.84 -3.23
CA VAL A 227 -1.55 -14.58 -3.66
C VAL A 227 -1.42 -14.39 -5.17
N GLY A 228 -0.23 -14.60 -5.73
CA GLY A 228 0.03 -14.39 -7.16
C GLY A 228 -0.71 -15.39 -8.07
N TYR A 229 -0.88 -16.62 -7.62
CA TYR A 229 -1.55 -17.68 -8.40
C TYR A 229 -3.05 -17.83 -8.10
N SER A 230 -3.57 -17.15 -7.08
CA SER A 230 -4.99 -17.27 -6.71
C SER A 230 -5.89 -16.52 -7.68
N ALA A 231 -6.76 -17.24 -8.38
CA ALA A 231 -7.74 -16.65 -9.30
C ALA A 231 -8.91 -15.97 -8.55
N GLY A 232 -9.22 -16.39 -7.33
CA GLY A 232 -10.35 -15.91 -6.54
C GLY A 232 -9.93 -15.05 -5.34
N TYR A 233 -10.65 -13.95 -5.09
CA TYR A 233 -10.40 -13.04 -3.96
C TYR A 233 -10.38 -13.74 -2.60
N SER A 234 -11.22 -14.74 -2.42
CA SER A 234 -11.29 -15.52 -1.19
C SER A 234 -9.96 -16.21 -0.86
N TRP A 235 -9.38 -16.91 -1.83
CA TRP A 235 -8.09 -17.57 -1.67
C TRP A 235 -6.92 -16.58 -1.56
N GLN A 236 -6.97 -15.49 -2.32
CA GLN A 236 -6.01 -14.39 -2.14
C GLN A 236 -6.00 -13.89 -0.69
N THR A 237 -7.17 -13.83 -0.06
CA THR A 237 -7.30 -13.41 1.35
C THR A 237 -6.64 -14.41 2.30
N VAL A 238 -6.84 -15.71 2.10
CA VAL A 238 -6.18 -16.76 2.88
C VAL A 238 -4.66 -16.65 2.80
N PHE A 239 -4.11 -16.55 1.60
CA PHE A 239 -2.67 -16.46 1.39
C PHE A 239 -2.06 -15.13 1.86
N ASN A 240 -2.79 -14.02 1.74
CA ASN A 240 -2.38 -12.74 2.33
C ASN A 240 -2.27 -12.85 3.86
N THR A 241 -3.14 -13.63 4.49
CA THR A 241 -3.10 -13.87 5.93
C THR A 241 -1.81 -14.61 6.33
N PHE A 242 -1.36 -15.57 5.54
CA PHE A 242 -0.08 -16.26 5.79
C PHE A 242 1.09 -15.30 5.79
N GLY A 243 1.19 -14.43 4.78
CA GLY A 243 2.24 -13.41 4.73
C GLY A 243 2.22 -12.47 5.94
N ALA A 244 1.03 -11.99 6.31
CA ALA A 244 0.86 -11.09 7.44
C ALA A 244 1.24 -11.75 8.78
N LEU A 245 0.80 -12.97 9.01
CA LEU A 245 1.07 -13.72 10.25
C LEU A 245 2.52 -14.20 10.33
N SER A 246 3.15 -14.57 9.21
CA SER A 246 4.59 -14.90 9.18
C SER A 246 5.44 -13.70 9.60
N ILE A 247 5.16 -12.51 9.07
CA ILE A 247 5.86 -11.28 9.47
C ILE A 247 5.60 -10.99 10.96
N ALA A 248 4.37 -11.19 11.43
CA ALA A 248 4.05 -10.98 12.83
C ALA A 248 4.81 -11.99 13.74
N ALA A 249 4.89 -13.24 13.35
CA ALA A 249 5.60 -14.29 14.11
C ALA A 249 7.12 -14.02 14.17
N GLU A 250 7.74 -13.55 13.08
CA GLU A 250 9.15 -13.17 13.09
C GLU A 250 9.46 -11.96 14.00
N LEU A 251 8.51 -11.06 14.16
CA LEU A 251 8.69 -9.84 14.95
C LEU A 251 8.41 -10.04 16.44
N PHE A 252 7.63 -11.05 16.80
CA PHE A 252 7.19 -11.27 18.20
C PHE A 252 7.68 -12.58 18.80
N GLY A 253 8.35 -13.42 18.04
CA GLY A 253 8.97 -14.66 18.48
C GLY A 253 8.00 -15.75 18.72
#